data_b819cb84a958ed5237b59923e283f449
#
_entry.id   b819cb84a958ed5237b59923e283f449
#
_cell.length_a   1.000
_cell.length_b   1.000
_cell.length_c   1.000
_cell.angle_alpha   90.00
_cell.angle_beta   90.00
_cell.angle_gamma   90.00
#
_symmetry.space_group_name_H-M   'P 1'
#
loop_
_entity.id
_entity.type
_entity.pdbx_description
1 polymer ?
#
loop_
_entity_poly.entity_id
_entity_poly.type
_entity_poly.pdbx_seq_one_letter_code
_entity_poly.pdbx_strand_id
1 'polypeptide(L)'
;MSRVCLYCARYDFEPMAEEALGLGYLAAYLIQQGIVKESEIRIADDLDEVIRFKPDILGVSSVSQVIFNARNFAKECGERWGCLTVLGGYHVTCIPEKLPEEFDLGVLGEGELTFAEIVRLFKDNRLKAESFGQIHGICYRKNAEIIINQPRGLIDDIDALPRPYRQRVAGDTISLFTSRGCPYRCTFCASHKFWGDRFRLRSAASVVSEIDYIINKYHPRIISIMDDLWIFNKKRFREIADNLIKRKIPEKVSFTGFCRSNIMQEEDIKLLKDLNFRYVRFGAESGSEIMIKRLKGDSISITDHQRVIDLCQKHEIECLGSFMFGVPGETIEDIEATIAFLRRNKGKFKIGGFYLFNPMPGTEIWNWMKDKKIISDEFPFERLQIDFLKKSFSWENILYYNQDCVSPGVFREYVEKIKTEFMDRRPDKKSLLGKFVSRIKRAGKNG
;
A
#
# COMPACT_ATOMS: atom_id res chain seq x y z
N MET A 1 -24.45 -24.15 -0.32
CA MET A 1 -23.68 -23.15 0.47
C MET A 1 -22.54 -22.71 -0.40
N SER A 2 -22.40 -21.40 -0.63
CA SER A 2 -21.32 -20.90 -1.52
C SER A 2 -20.15 -20.42 -0.65
N ARG A 3 -18.96 -20.98 -0.92
CA ARG A 3 -17.71 -20.66 -0.21
C ARG A 3 -16.96 -19.58 -0.94
N VAL A 4 -16.58 -18.53 -0.22
CA VAL A 4 -15.85 -17.38 -0.75
C VAL A 4 -14.42 -17.40 -0.20
N CYS A 5 -13.43 -17.41 -1.07
CA CYS A 5 -12.03 -17.25 -0.71
C CYS A 5 -11.49 -15.90 -1.20
N LEU A 6 -10.78 -15.20 -0.34
CA LEU A 6 -10.11 -13.96 -0.67
C LEU A 6 -8.59 -14.17 -0.57
N TYR A 7 -7.85 -13.65 -1.53
CA TYR A 7 -6.39 -13.77 -1.58
C TYR A 7 -5.75 -12.43 -1.97
N CYS A 8 -4.69 -12.04 -1.27
CA CYS A 8 -3.87 -10.89 -1.63
C CYS A 8 -2.63 -11.38 -2.38
N ALA A 9 -2.53 -11.05 -3.66
CA ALA A 9 -1.37 -11.41 -4.46
C ALA A 9 -0.10 -10.75 -3.91
N ARG A 10 1.01 -11.50 -3.89
CA ARG A 10 2.30 -11.08 -3.34
C ARG A 10 3.44 -11.78 -4.09
N TYR A 11 4.67 -11.38 -3.82
CA TYR A 11 5.84 -12.12 -4.29
C TYR A 11 5.97 -13.46 -3.54
N ASP A 12 6.36 -14.52 -4.25
CA ASP A 12 6.35 -15.92 -3.78
C ASP A 12 7.18 -16.19 -2.51
N PHE A 13 8.07 -15.27 -2.13
CA PHE A 13 9.04 -15.47 -1.05
C PHE A 13 8.83 -14.53 0.15
N GLU A 14 7.74 -13.76 0.18
CA GLU A 14 7.51 -12.82 1.28
C GLU A 14 6.38 -13.31 2.18
N PRO A 15 6.68 -13.60 3.47
CA PRO A 15 5.61 -13.79 4.44
C PRO A 15 4.77 -12.52 4.52
N MET A 16 3.47 -12.64 4.80
CA MET A 16 2.63 -11.47 5.04
C MET A 16 3.22 -10.67 6.20
N ALA A 17 3.93 -9.59 5.87
CA ALA A 17 4.44 -8.65 6.86
C ALA A 17 3.31 -7.76 7.42
N GLU A 18 2.24 -7.60 6.64
CA GLU A 18 1.10 -6.74 6.96
C GLU A 18 -0.22 -7.43 6.59
N GLU A 19 -1.26 -7.14 7.37
CA GLU A 19 -2.60 -7.67 7.10
C GLU A 19 -3.17 -7.11 5.80
N ALA A 20 -3.82 -7.96 5.01
CA ALA A 20 -4.59 -7.54 3.83
C ALA A 20 -5.91 -6.86 4.26
N LEU A 21 -5.82 -5.67 4.87
CA LEU A 21 -6.96 -4.95 5.45
C LEU A 21 -8.14 -4.80 4.48
N GLY A 22 -7.87 -4.51 3.20
CA GLY A 22 -8.93 -4.40 2.18
C GLY A 22 -9.77 -5.67 2.09
N LEU A 23 -9.12 -6.85 2.08
CA LEU A 23 -9.83 -8.14 2.09
C LEU A 23 -10.58 -8.37 3.41
N GLY A 24 -9.99 -7.92 4.52
CA GLY A 24 -10.66 -7.95 5.83
C GLY A 24 -11.96 -7.14 5.85
N TYR A 25 -11.99 -5.96 5.20
CA TYR A 25 -13.21 -5.16 5.05
C TYR A 25 -14.24 -5.84 4.16
N LEU A 26 -13.83 -6.44 3.03
CA LEU A 26 -14.73 -7.22 2.18
C LEU A 26 -15.37 -8.37 2.95
N ALA A 27 -14.56 -9.17 3.67
CA ALA A 27 -15.05 -10.27 4.45
C ALA A 27 -16.04 -9.82 5.55
N ALA A 28 -15.66 -8.80 6.32
CA ALA A 28 -16.50 -8.25 7.37
C ALA A 28 -17.84 -7.72 6.83
N TYR A 29 -17.81 -7.04 5.68
CA TYR A 29 -19.02 -6.51 5.06
C TYR A 29 -19.95 -7.64 4.59
N LEU A 30 -19.45 -8.67 3.95
CA LEU A 30 -20.23 -9.85 3.54
C LEU A 30 -20.89 -10.55 4.73
N ILE A 31 -20.17 -10.70 5.85
CA ILE A 31 -20.67 -11.29 7.08
C ILE A 31 -21.75 -10.40 7.70
N GLN A 32 -21.50 -9.09 7.85
CA GLN A 32 -22.43 -8.12 8.42
C GLN A 32 -23.75 -8.07 7.65
N GLN A 33 -23.69 -8.14 6.31
CA GLN A 33 -24.86 -8.15 5.44
C GLN A 33 -25.58 -9.51 5.40
N GLY A 34 -25.12 -10.51 6.16
CA GLY A 34 -25.72 -11.85 6.16
C GLY A 34 -25.58 -12.61 4.82
N ILE A 35 -24.70 -12.15 3.93
CA ILE A 35 -24.53 -12.77 2.60
C ILE A 35 -23.76 -14.09 2.75
N VAL A 36 -22.76 -14.12 3.63
CA VAL A 36 -22.03 -15.34 3.99
C VAL A 36 -21.92 -15.47 5.51
N LYS A 37 -21.82 -16.71 5.99
CA LYS A 37 -21.42 -16.99 7.38
C LYS A 37 -19.90 -16.95 7.50
N GLU A 38 -19.38 -16.76 8.69
CA GLU A 38 -17.93 -16.76 8.95
C GLU A 38 -17.27 -18.09 8.52
N SER A 39 -17.97 -19.20 8.61
CA SER A 39 -17.50 -20.51 8.13
C SER A 39 -17.48 -20.67 6.61
N GLU A 40 -18.16 -19.79 5.87
CA GLU A 40 -18.27 -19.79 4.42
C GLU A 40 -17.26 -18.84 3.75
N ILE A 41 -16.46 -18.10 4.54
CA ILE A 41 -15.45 -17.17 4.01
C ILE A 41 -14.05 -17.48 4.56
N ARG A 42 -13.04 -17.29 3.71
CA ARG A 42 -11.63 -17.47 4.06
C ARG A 42 -10.80 -16.38 3.45
N ILE A 43 -9.84 -15.82 4.22
CA ILE A 43 -8.73 -15.03 3.70
C ILE A 43 -7.53 -15.96 3.68
N ALA A 44 -7.12 -16.40 2.51
CA ALA A 44 -6.06 -17.40 2.35
C ALA A 44 -4.69 -16.72 2.27
N ASP A 45 -3.67 -17.37 2.86
CA ASP A 45 -2.27 -16.94 2.77
C ASP A 45 -1.54 -17.63 1.62
N ASP A 46 -1.98 -18.81 1.22
CA ASP A 46 -1.34 -19.61 0.19
C ASP A 46 -2.36 -20.47 -0.59
N LEU A 47 -1.85 -21.13 -1.62
CA LEU A 47 -2.64 -22.01 -2.48
C LEU A 47 -3.16 -23.25 -1.73
N ASP A 48 -2.39 -23.79 -0.78
CA ASP A 48 -2.79 -24.98 -0.03
C ASP A 48 -4.04 -24.73 0.83
N GLU A 49 -4.19 -23.51 1.35
CA GLU A 49 -5.41 -23.12 2.04
C GLU A 49 -6.61 -23.07 1.11
N VAL A 50 -6.43 -22.51 -0.09
CA VAL A 50 -7.51 -22.47 -1.10
C VAL A 50 -7.89 -23.88 -1.54
N ILE A 51 -6.89 -24.75 -1.74
CA ILE A 51 -7.10 -26.18 -2.08
C ILE A 51 -7.95 -26.88 -1.01
N ARG A 52 -7.62 -26.68 0.25
CA ARG A 52 -8.41 -27.27 1.35
C ARG A 52 -9.81 -26.68 1.46
N PHE A 53 -9.95 -25.39 1.20
CA PHE A 53 -11.22 -24.70 1.32
C PHE A 53 -12.16 -24.95 0.14
N LYS A 54 -11.64 -25.16 -1.08
CA LYS A 54 -12.39 -25.41 -2.34
C LYS A 54 -13.48 -24.35 -2.55
N PRO A 55 -13.12 -23.10 -2.85
CA PRO A 55 -14.09 -22.02 -3.00
C PRO A 55 -14.96 -22.16 -4.25
N ASP A 56 -16.17 -21.62 -4.17
CA ASP A 56 -17.05 -21.38 -5.32
C ASP A 56 -16.76 -20.01 -5.97
N ILE A 57 -16.24 -19.07 -5.17
CA ILE A 57 -15.81 -17.74 -5.61
C ILE A 57 -14.41 -17.45 -5.05
N LEU A 58 -13.49 -17.06 -5.91
CA LEU A 58 -12.16 -16.61 -5.57
C LEU A 58 -12.02 -15.11 -5.87
N GLY A 59 -11.87 -14.28 -4.85
CA GLY A 59 -11.54 -12.86 -4.98
C GLY A 59 -10.05 -12.63 -4.77
N VAL A 60 -9.36 -12.09 -5.77
CA VAL A 60 -7.92 -11.79 -5.72
C VAL A 60 -7.70 -10.29 -5.75
N SER A 61 -6.99 -9.74 -4.76
CA SER A 61 -6.54 -8.35 -4.77
C SER A 61 -5.11 -8.26 -5.28
N SER A 62 -4.84 -7.38 -6.25
CA SER A 62 -3.50 -7.23 -6.82
C SER A 62 -3.10 -5.79 -7.07
N VAL A 63 -1.82 -5.50 -6.88
CA VAL A 63 -1.12 -4.36 -7.45
C VAL A 63 -0.37 -4.80 -8.70
N SER A 64 0.06 -3.85 -9.54
CA SER A 64 0.65 -4.18 -10.85
C SER A 64 1.94 -5.00 -10.77
N GLN A 65 2.73 -4.82 -9.71
CA GLN A 65 3.99 -5.53 -9.52
C GLN A 65 3.85 -7.02 -9.30
N VAL A 66 2.68 -7.48 -8.89
CA VAL A 66 2.42 -8.90 -8.56
C VAL A 66 1.24 -9.48 -9.34
N ILE A 67 0.85 -8.81 -10.42
CA ILE A 67 -0.27 -9.28 -11.25
C ILE A 67 0.00 -10.65 -11.89
N PHE A 68 1.26 -10.95 -12.22
CA PHE A 68 1.64 -12.24 -12.74
C PHE A 68 1.33 -13.37 -11.74
N ASN A 69 1.64 -13.17 -10.47
CA ASN A 69 1.33 -14.15 -9.42
C ASN A 69 -0.18 -14.27 -9.20
N ALA A 70 -0.92 -13.15 -9.27
CA ALA A 70 -2.38 -13.18 -9.22
C ALA A 70 -2.99 -14.02 -10.35
N ARG A 71 -2.49 -13.87 -11.58
CA ARG A 71 -2.92 -14.64 -12.75
C ARG A 71 -2.67 -16.15 -12.58
N ASN A 72 -1.44 -16.52 -12.23
CA ASN A 72 -1.07 -17.92 -12.01
C ASN A 72 -1.96 -18.56 -10.94
N PHE A 73 -2.21 -17.84 -9.85
CA PHE A 73 -3.05 -18.30 -8.75
C PHE A 73 -4.52 -18.50 -9.20
N ALA A 74 -5.08 -17.52 -9.91
CA ALA A 74 -6.45 -17.60 -10.42
C ALA A 74 -6.61 -18.72 -11.46
N LYS A 75 -5.65 -18.87 -12.37
CA LYS A 75 -5.63 -19.94 -13.37
C LYS A 75 -5.69 -21.31 -12.71
N GLU A 76 -4.81 -21.56 -11.75
CA GLU A 76 -4.76 -22.86 -11.06
C GLU A 76 -6.06 -23.17 -10.32
N CYS A 77 -6.67 -22.17 -9.68
CA CYS A 77 -7.95 -22.36 -8.99
C CYS A 77 -9.11 -22.55 -9.96
N GLY A 78 -9.18 -21.81 -11.05
CA GLY A 78 -10.21 -21.92 -12.08
C GLY A 78 -10.18 -23.27 -12.76
N GLU A 79 -9.00 -23.75 -13.17
CA GLU A 79 -8.82 -25.06 -13.84
C GLU A 79 -9.16 -26.24 -12.93
N ARG A 80 -8.86 -26.16 -11.62
CA ARG A 80 -9.10 -27.27 -10.68
C ARG A 80 -10.54 -27.38 -10.22
N TRP A 81 -11.27 -26.25 -10.07
CA TRP A 81 -12.60 -26.27 -9.42
C TRP A 81 -13.68 -25.52 -10.19
N GLY A 82 -13.36 -24.85 -11.28
CA GLY A 82 -14.33 -24.05 -12.02
C GLY A 82 -14.96 -22.93 -11.18
N CYS A 83 -14.22 -22.40 -10.21
CA CYS A 83 -14.72 -21.31 -9.36
C CYS A 83 -14.78 -19.98 -10.13
N LEU A 84 -15.74 -19.12 -9.77
CA LEU A 84 -15.79 -17.76 -10.27
C LEU A 84 -14.55 -16.99 -9.79
N THR A 85 -13.76 -16.43 -10.71
CA THR A 85 -12.55 -15.67 -10.42
C THR A 85 -12.78 -14.18 -10.57
N VAL A 86 -12.47 -13.41 -9.51
CA VAL A 86 -12.73 -11.97 -9.45
C VAL A 86 -11.43 -11.23 -9.07
N LEU A 87 -10.96 -10.34 -9.95
CA LEU A 87 -9.80 -9.50 -9.69
C LEU A 87 -10.23 -8.16 -9.11
N GLY A 88 -9.61 -7.74 -8.01
CA GLY A 88 -9.76 -6.43 -7.41
C GLY A 88 -8.41 -5.74 -7.18
N GLY A 89 -8.44 -4.55 -6.58
CA GLY A 89 -7.26 -3.78 -6.19
C GLY A 89 -6.80 -2.78 -7.24
N TYR A 90 -5.60 -2.23 -7.02
CA TYR A 90 -5.09 -1.11 -7.82
C TYR A 90 -4.89 -1.46 -9.29
N HIS A 91 -4.39 -2.65 -9.60
CA HIS A 91 -4.08 -3.01 -10.99
C HIS A 91 -5.30 -2.88 -11.89
N VAL A 92 -6.36 -3.64 -11.61
CA VAL A 92 -7.57 -3.65 -12.44
C VAL A 92 -8.33 -2.33 -12.38
N THR A 93 -8.26 -1.60 -11.26
CA THR A 93 -8.88 -0.27 -11.15
C THR A 93 -8.18 0.75 -12.04
N CYS A 94 -6.87 0.68 -12.18
CA CYS A 94 -6.10 1.64 -12.96
C CYS A 94 -6.13 1.37 -14.46
N ILE A 95 -6.19 0.10 -14.87
CA ILE A 95 -6.20 -0.35 -16.29
C ILE A 95 -7.25 -1.45 -16.52
N PRO A 96 -8.54 -1.17 -16.31
CA PRO A 96 -9.62 -2.15 -16.42
C PRO A 96 -9.71 -2.78 -17.81
N GLU A 97 -9.29 -2.08 -18.87
CA GLU A 97 -9.22 -2.55 -20.25
C GLU A 97 -8.20 -3.69 -20.46
N LYS A 98 -7.36 -3.95 -19.46
CA LYS A 98 -6.35 -5.03 -19.45
C LYS A 98 -6.72 -6.13 -18.45
N LEU A 99 -8.01 -6.39 -18.23
CA LEU A 99 -8.44 -7.53 -17.39
C LEU A 99 -7.83 -8.83 -17.92
N PRO A 100 -6.98 -9.53 -17.13
CA PRO A 100 -6.38 -10.78 -17.59
C PRO A 100 -7.41 -11.86 -17.84
N GLU A 101 -7.11 -12.78 -18.76
CA GLU A 101 -8.03 -13.84 -19.19
C GLU A 101 -8.36 -14.87 -18.11
N GLU A 102 -7.51 -14.97 -17.09
CA GLU A 102 -7.70 -15.86 -15.95
C GLU A 102 -8.78 -15.37 -14.97
N PHE A 103 -9.31 -14.16 -15.20
CA PHE A 103 -10.37 -13.59 -14.38
C PHE A 103 -11.67 -13.41 -15.17
N ASP A 104 -12.77 -13.86 -14.58
CA ASP A 104 -14.12 -13.68 -15.13
C ASP A 104 -14.59 -12.23 -15.00
N LEU A 105 -14.28 -11.60 -13.84
CA LEU A 105 -14.70 -10.25 -13.51
C LEU A 105 -13.56 -9.43 -12.90
N GLY A 106 -13.55 -8.12 -13.17
CA GLY A 106 -12.76 -7.14 -12.44
C GLY A 106 -13.66 -6.24 -11.58
N VAL A 107 -13.32 -6.00 -10.32
CA VAL A 107 -13.98 -5.05 -9.41
C VAL A 107 -13.14 -3.79 -9.31
N LEU A 108 -13.73 -2.63 -9.64
CA LEU A 108 -13.08 -1.35 -9.76
C LEU A 108 -13.32 -0.49 -8.52
N GLY A 109 -12.26 0.12 -7.98
CA GLY A 109 -12.33 0.98 -6.80
C GLY A 109 -12.65 0.21 -5.51
N GLU A 110 -13.55 0.76 -4.69
CA GLU A 110 -13.98 0.13 -3.43
C GLU A 110 -14.84 -1.12 -3.71
N GLY A 111 -14.40 -2.23 -3.15
CA GLY A 111 -14.99 -3.54 -3.46
C GLY A 111 -16.17 -3.92 -2.59
N GLU A 112 -16.39 -3.30 -1.42
CA GLU A 112 -17.35 -3.77 -0.42
C GLU A 112 -18.76 -3.97 -0.99
N LEU A 113 -19.29 -2.94 -1.64
CA LEU A 113 -20.64 -2.99 -2.22
C LEU A 113 -20.69 -3.84 -3.48
N THR A 114 -19.70 -3.68 -4.37
CA THR A 114 -19.69 -4.36 -5.68
C THR A 114 -19.48 -5.86 -5.50
N PHE A 115 -18.50 -6.26 -4.68
CA PHE A 115 -18.24 -7.68 -4.44
C PHE A 115 -19.39 -8.34 -3.68
N ALA A 116 -20.03 -7.62 -2.74
CA ALA A 116 -21.22 -8.13 -2.07
C ALA A 116 -22.39 -8.38 -3.03
N GLU A 117 -22.60 -7.50 -4.02
CA GLU A 117 -23.59 -7.70 -5.06
C GLU A 117 -23.29 -8.93 -5.91
N ILE A 118 -22.03 -9.12 -6.35
CA ILE A 118 -21.57 -10.29 -7.11
C ILE A 118 -21.85 -11.57 -6.32
N VAL A 119 -21.41 -11.63 -5.05
CA VAL A 119 -21.59 -12.83 -4.21
C VAL A 119 -23.09 -13.14 -3.99
N ARG A 120 -23.94 -12.12 -3.79
CA ARG A 120 -25.39 -12.30 -3.64
C ARG A 120 -26.01 -12.86 -4.91
N LEU A 121 -25.73 -12.27 -6.06
CA LEU A 121 -26.24 -12.74 -7.35
C LEU A 121 -25.76 -14.17 -7.66
N PHE A 122 -24.52 -14.51 -7.32
CA PHE A 122 -24.01 -15.87 -7.47
C PHE A 122 -24.79 -16.88 -6.60
N LYS A 123 -24.97 -16.56 -5.32
CA LYS A 123 -25.73 -17.42 -4.38
C LYS A 123 -27.18 -17.64 -4.81
N ASP A 124 -27.79 -16.63 -5.42
CA ASP A 124 -29.15 -16.67 -5.92
C ASP A 124 -29.28 -17.36 -7.31
N ASN A 125 -28.18 -17.87 -7.88
CA ASN A 125 -28.09 -18.39 -9.26
C ASN A 125 -28.53 -17.36 -10.33
N ARG A 126 -28.35 -16.06 -10.04
CA ARG A 126 -28.72 -14.93 -10.90
C ARG A 126 -27.51 -14.27 -11.56
N LEU A 127 -26.28 -14.65 -11.18
CA LEU A 127 -25.07 -14.14 -11.80
C LEU A 127 -24.85 -14.87 -13.15
N LYS A 128 -25.26 -14.23 -14.23
CA LYS A 128 -25.15 -14.72 -15.60
C LYS A 128 -24.52 -13.64 -16.48
N ALA A 129 -23.95 -14.03 -17.62
CA ALA A 129 -23.32 -13.08 -18.55
C ALA A 129 -24.24 -11.90 -18.93
N GLU A 130 -25.55 -12.14 -19.04
CA GLU A 130 -26.54 -11.12 -19.34
C GLU A 130 -26.75 -10.11 -18.18
N SER A 131 -26.49 -10.53 -16.94
CA SER A 131 -26.63 -9.67 -15.77
C SER A 131 -25.41 -8.77 -15.51
N PHE A 132 -24.25 -9.09 -16.08
CA PHE A 132 -23.02 -8.33 -15.85
C PHE A 132 -23.16 -6.86 -16.21
N GLY A 133 -23.84 -6.54 -17.30
CA GLY A 133 -24.04 -5.15 -17.73
C GLY A 133 -24.80 -4.25 -16.75
N GLN A 134 -25.45 -4.83 -15.73
CA GLN A 134 -26.22 -4.11 -14.73
C GLN A 134 -25.45 -3.87 -13.42
N ILE A 135 -24.29 -4.54 -13.23
CA ILE A 135 -23.48 -4.43 -12.02
C ILE A 135 -22.53 -3.22 -12.15
N HIS A 136 -22.73 -2.19 -11.35
CA HIS A 136 -21.86 -1.03 -11.37
C HIS A 136 -20.48 -1.35 -10.76
N GLY A 137 -19.42 -0.72 -11.31
CA GLY A 137 -18.06 -0.85 -10.77
C GLY A 137 -17.38 -2.16 -11.12
N ILE A 138 -17.77 -2.82 -12.23
CA ILE A 138 -17.05 -3.99 -12.74
C ILE A 138 -16.53 -3.76 -14.16
N CYS A 139 -15.55 -4.57 -14.53
CA CYS A 139 -15.24 -4.88 -15.93
C CYS A 139 -15.28 -6.39 -16.16
N TYR A 140 -15.57 -6.81 -17.38
CA TYR A 140 -15.69 -8.20 -17.76
C TYR A 140 -15.45 -8.40 -19.25
N ARG A 141 -15.15 -9.63 -19.64
CA ARG A 141 -14.96 -10.01 -21.06
C ARG A 141 -16.27 -10.39 -21.70
N LYS A 142 -16.57 -9.77 -22.84
CA LYS A 142 -17.68 -10.17 -23.70
C LYS A 142 -17.15 -10.38 -25.12
N ASN A 143 -17.18 -11.60 -25.60
CA ASN A 143 -16.46 -12.01 -26.80
C ASN A 143 -14.94 -11.72 -26.64
N ALA A 144 -14.34 -10.94 -27.52
CA ALA A 144 -12.92 -10.57 -27.46
C ALA A 144 -12.67 -9.19 -26.78
N GLU A 145 -13.74 -8.49 -26.38
CA GLU A 145 -13.66 -7.12 -25.85
C GLU A 145 -13.85 -7.08 -24.34
N ILE A 146 -13.19 -6.12 -23.68
CA ILE A 146 -13.44 -5.81 -22.28
C ILE A 146 -14.49 -4.72 -22.18
N ILE A 147 -15.57 -5.03 -21.53
CA ILE A 147 -16.66 -4.10 -21.21
C ILE A 147 -16.39 -3.52 -19.81
N ILE A 148 -16.43 -2.22 -19.70
CA ILE A 148 -16.28 -1.49 -18.44
C ILE A 148 -17.61 -0.84 -18.12
N ASN A 149 -18.23 -1.23 -17.01
CA ASN A 149 -19.53 -0.69 -16.60
C ASN A 149 -19.37 0.70 -15.94
N GLN A 150 -20.51 1.36 -15.74
CA GLN A 150 -20.57 2.60 -14.98
C GLN A 150 -19.90 2.42 -13.61
N PRO A 151 -19.07 3.39 -13.18
CA PRO A 151 -18.41 3.30 -11.89
C PRO A 151 -19.44 3.27 -10.76
N ARG A 152 -19.13 2.53 -9.70
CA ARG A 152 -19.88 2.63 -8.45
C ARG A 152 -19.38 3.83 -7.66
N GLY A 153 -20.31 4.60 -7.07
CA GLY A 153 -19.97 5.69 -6.16
C GLY A 153 -19.17 5.20 -4.96
N LEU A 154 -18.28 6.03 -4.47
CA LEU A 154 -17.52 5.75 -3.25
C LEU A 154 -18.44 5.71 -2.03
N ILE A 155 -18.08 4.91 -1.03
CA ILE A 155 -18.79 4.86 0.26
C ILE A 155 -18.56 6.17 1.01
N ASP A 156 -19.60 6.98 1.19
CA ASP A 156 -19.49 8.30 1.80
C ASP A 156 -19.17 8.21 3.30
N ASP A 157 -19.96 7.44 4.03
CA ASP A 157 -19.77 7.19 5.45
C ASP A 157 -18.93 5.94 5.68
N ILE A 158 -17.62 6.12 5.85
CA ILE A 158 -16.70 5.00 6.12
C ILE A 158 -16.73 4.52 7.59
N ASP A 159 -17.42 5.23 8.50
CA ASP A 159 -17.70 4.75 9.86
C ASP A 159 -18.80 3.68 9.88
N ALA A 160 -19.68 3.66 8.87
CA ALA A 160 -20.70 2.62 8.70
C ALA A 160 -20.11 1.26 8.30
N LEU A 161 -18.87 1.23 7.83
CA LEU A 161 -18.20 -0.03 7.52
C LEU A 161 -17.87 -0.82 8.81
N PRO A 162 -18.06 -2.14 8.81
CA PRO A 162 -17.63 -2.97 9.92
C PRO A 162 -16.12 -2.91 10.12
N ARG A 163 -15.66 -3.21 11.33
CA ARG A 163 -14.23 -3.46 11.56
C ARG A 163 -13.75 -4.60 10.68
N PRO A 164 -12.53 -4.54 10.12
CA PRO A 164 -12.05 -5.59 9.22
C PRO A 164 -12.02 -6.95 9.92
N TYR A 165 -12.46 -7.98 9.22
CA TYR A 165 -12.34 -9.36 9.67
C TYR A 165 -10.87 -9.76 9.67
N ARG A 166 -10.40 -10.19 10.83
CA ARG A 166 -9.01 -10.61 11.03
C ARG A 166 -8.99 -12.10 11.39
N GLN A 167 -8.84 -12.92 10.36
CA GLN A 167 -8.81 -14.37 10.53
C GLN A 167 -7.57 -14.83 11.30
N ARG A 168 -6.45 -14.18 11.04
CA ARG A 168 -5.16 -14.40 11.69
C ARG A 168 -4.52 -13.06 12.00
N VAL A 169 -3.92 -13.00 13.15
CA VAL A 169 -3.05 -11.89 13.53
C VAL A 169 -1.67 -12.48 13.74
N ALA A 170 -0.79 -12.23 12.78
CA ALA A 170 0.58 -12.71 12.83
C ALA A 170 1.49 -11.61 13.40
N GLY A 171 2.26 -11.95 14.44
CA GLY A 171 3.27 -11.04 14.99
C GLY A 171 2.71 -9.96 15.93
N ASP A 172 3.57 -8.98 16.20
CA ASP A 172 3.37 -7.94 17.22
C ASP A 172 2.72 -6.66 16.63
N THR A 173 2.41 -6.62 15.32
CA THR A 173 1.90 -5.43 14.63
C THR A 173 0.52 -5.69 14.07
N ILE A 174 -0.41 -4.78 14.33
CA ILE A 174 -1.75 -4.79 13.75
C ILE A 174 -1.98 -3.49 13.00
N SER A 175 -2.51 -3.61 11.79
CA SER A 175 -2.77 -2.48 10.90
C SER A 175 -4.21 -1.99 11.04
N LEU A 176 -4.41 -0.68 10.80
CA LEU A 176 -5.75 -0.11 10.72
C LEU A 176 -5.78 1.05 9.71
N PHE A 177 -6.96 1.30 9.10
CA PHE A 177 -7.24 2.52 8.36
C PHE A 177 -8.06 3.49 9.21
N THR A 178 -7.65 4.76 9.20
CA THR A 178 -8.40 5.87 9.81
C THR A 178 -9.01 6.80 8.77
N SER A 179 -8.56 6.69 7.52
CA SER A 179 -9.04 7.48 6.38
C SER A 179 -8.91 6.68 5.08
N ARG A 180 -9.54 7.16 4.02
CA ARG A 180 -9.41 6.65 2.65
C ARG A 180 -9.15 7.80 1.70
N GLY A 181 -8.12 7.65 0.85
CA GLY A 181 -7.70 8.62 -0.13
C GLY A 181 -6.66 9.61 0.37
N CYS A 182 -6.24 10.49 -0.54
CA CYS A 182 -5.26 11.53 -0.29
C CYS A 182 -5.63 12.78 -1.11
N PRO A 183 -5.62 14.00 -0.54
CA PRO A 183 -5.97 15.21 -1.27
C PRO A 183 -4.87 15.70 -2.23
N TYR A 184 -3.71 15.06 -2.23
CA TYR A 184 -2.57 15.43 -3.07
C TYR A 184 -2.54 14.62 -4.37
N ARG A 185 -2.03 15.25 -5.43
CA ARG A 185 -1.89 14.66 -6.77
C ARG A 185 -0.41 14.51 -7.13
N CYS A 186 0.32 13.71 -6.36
CA CYS A 186 1.70 13.36 -6.72
C CYS A 186 1.72 12.62 -8.05
N THR A 187 2.56 13.02 -9.00
CA THR A 187 2.54 12.55 -10.40
C THR A 187 2.78 11.05 -10.54
N PHE A 188 3.45 10.42 -9.57
CA PHE A 188 3.79 9.00 -9.52
C PHE A 188 2.80 8.14 -8.72
N CYS A 189 1.81 8.77 -8.04
CA CYS A 189 0.95 8.08 -7.08
C CYS A 189 -0.42 7.74 -7.68
N ALA A 190 -0.85 6.49 -7.56
CA ALA A 190 -2.14 6.04 -8.06
C ALA A 190 -3.31 6.23 -7.07
N SER A 191 -3.06 6.82 -5.89
CA SER A 191 -4.10 6.99 -4.86
C SER A 191 -5.33 7.74 -5.38
N HIS A 192 -5.15 8.85 -6.11
CA HIS A 192 -6.26 9.62 -6.69
C HIS A 192 -7.03 8.85 -7.78
N LYS A 193 -6.37 7.94 -8.50
CA LYS A 193 -7.06 7.10 -9.50
C LYS A 193 -7.95 6.05 -8.83
N PHE A 194 -7.53 5.55 -7.68
CA PHE A 194 -8.28 4.53 -6.92
C PHE A 194 -9.42 5.15 -6.09
N TRP A 195 -9.13 6.24 -5.36
CA TRP A 195 -10.06 6.87 -4.42
C TRP A 195 -10.85 8.04 -5.02
N GLY A 196 -10.59 8.39 -6.29
CA GLY A 196 -11.04 9.66 -6.85
C GLY A 196 -10.37 10.84 -6.14
N ASP A 197 -10.97 12.04 -6.29
CA ASP A 197 -10.48 13.25 -5.61
C ASP A 197 -11.06 13.41 -4.19
N ARG A 198 -11.52 12.33 -3.59
CA ARG A 198 -12.21 12.35 -2.30
C ARG A 198 -11.33 11.82 -1.18
N PHE A 199 -11.20 12.64 -0.15
CA PHE A 199 -10.53 12.28 1.09
C PHE A 199 -11.58 12.11 2.18
N ARG A 200 -11.80 10.89 2.65
CA ARG A 200 -12.84 10.53 3.63
C ARG A 200 -12.19 10.07 4.92
N LEU A 201 -12.76 10.55 6.03
CA LEU A 201 -12.23 10.35 7.37
C LEU A 201 -13.22 9.56 8.22
N ARG A 202 -12.72 8.59 8.96
CA ARG A 202 -13.47 8.03 10.09
C ARG A 202 -13.50 9.04 11.22
N SER A 203 -14.56 9.04 12.01
CA SER A 203 -14.65 9.88 13.22
C SER A 203 -13.57 9.51 14.24
N ALA A 204 -13.17 10.47 15.07
CA ALA A 204 -12.22 10.22 16.15
C ALA A 204 -12.73 9.12 17.10
N ALA A 205 -14.03 9.13 17.40
CA ALA A 205 -14.67 8.11 18.25
C ALA A 205 -14.56 6.70 17.65
N SER A 206 -14.83 6.54 16.34
CA SER A 206 -14.71 5.26 15.64
C SER A 206 -13.27 4.73 15.67
N VAL A 207 -12.28 5.58 15.38
CA VAL A 207 -10.87 5.22 15.39
C VAL A 207 -10.41 4.77 16.79
N VAL A 208 -10.72 5.57 17.82
CA VAL A 208 -10.34 5.26 19.21
C VAL A 208 -11.01 3.95 19.66
N SER A 209 -12.28 3.74 19.30
CA SER A 209 -13.01 2.50 19.62
C SER A 209 -12.40 1.26 18.97
N GLU A 210 -11.89 1.38 17.73
CA GLU A 210 -11.20 0.25 17.09
C GLU A 210 -9.84 0.00 17.71
N ILE A 211 -9.08 1.04 18.06
CA ILE A 211 -7.80 0.90 18.75
C ILE A 211 -7.98 0.20 20.10
N ASP A 212 -8.97 0.60 20.89
CA ASP A 212 -9.31 -0.10 22.16
C ASP A 212 -9.64 -1.58 21.91
N TYR A 213 -10.44 -1.88 20.90
CA TYR A 213 -10.79 -3.25 20.54
C TYR A 213 -9.55 -4.06 20.13
N ILE A 214 -8.68 -3.49 19.31
CA ILE A 214 -7.45 -4.14 18.85
C ILE A 214 -6.55 -4.48 20.06
N ILE A 215 -6.34 -3.52 20.96
CA ILE A 215 -5.50 -3.71 22.15
C ILE A 215 -6.07 -4.79 23.08
N ASN A 216 -7.37 -4.73 23.34
CA ASN A 216 -8.01 -5.67 24.27
C ASN A 216 -8.11 -7.10 23.72
N LYS A 217 -8.24 -7.24 22.39
CA LYS A 217 -8.43 -8.57 21.78
C LYS A 217 -7.11 -9.23 21.37
N TYR A 218 -6.16 -8.44 20.86
CA TYR A 218 -4.98 -8.99 20.21
C TYR A 218 -3.67 -8.67 20.92
N HIS A 219 -3.66 -7.74 21.87
CA HIS A 219 -2.49 -7.34 22.67
C HIS A 219 -1.23 -7.01 21.82
N PRO A 220 -1.34 -6.19 20.75
CA PRO A 220 -0.22 -5.90 19.89
C PRO A 220 0.83 -5.03 20.60
N ARG A 221 2.07 -5.04 20.09
CA ARG A 221 3.09 -4.07 20.49
C ARG A 221 3.07 -2.81 19.63
N ILE A 222 2.57 -2.93 18.39
CA ILE A 222 2.56 -1.84 17.42
C ILE A 222 1.19 -1.80 16.75
N ILE A 223 0.67 -0.59 16.60
CA ILE A 223 -0.46 -0.30 15.70
C ILE A 223 0.08 0.49 14.51
N SER A 224 -0.09 -0.07 13.31
CA SER A 224 0.33 0.55 12.05
C SER A 224 -0.86 1.25 11.40
N ILE A 225 -0.80 2.57 11.28
CA ILE A 225 -1.81 3.37 10.57
C ILE A 225 -1.43 3.36 9.08
N MET A 226 -2.28 2.72 8.26
CA MET A 226 -2.03 2.44 6.85
C MET A 226 -2.69 3.47 5.92
N ASP A 227 -3.07 4.62 6.44
CA ASP A 227 -3.63 5.71 5.65
C ASP A 227 -2.63 6.24 4.63
N ASP A 228 -3.09 6.62 3.45
CA ASP A 228 -2.28 7.37 2.48
C ASP A 228 -1.77 8.69 3.08
N LEU A 229 -2.58 9.32 3.97
CA LEU A 229 -2.22 10.53 4.71
C LEU A 229 -3.10 10.70 5.95
N TRP A 230 -2.59 10.42 7.15
CA TRP A 230 -3.43 10.39 8.34
C TRP A 230 -3.51 11.70 9.15
N ILE A 231 -2.50 12.59 9.07
CA ILE A 231 -2.41 13.85 9.86
C ILE A 231 -2.96 15.07 9.11
N PHE A 232 -3.70 14.90 8.02
CA PHE A 232 -4.19 16.04 7.24
C PHE A 232 -5.19 16.91 8.00
N ASN A 233 -6.19 16.32 8.64
CA ASN A 233 -7.15 17.04 9.47
C ASN A 233 -6.62 17.18 10.90
N LYS A 234 -6.02 18.34 11.21
CA LYS A 234 -5.36 18.63 12.49
C LYS A 234 -6.30 18.57 13.69
N LYS A 235 -7.54 19.07 13.54
CA LYS A 235 -8.53 19.02 14.60
C LYS A 235 -8.86 17.57 14.99
N ARG A 236 -9.16 16.73 13.99
CA ARG A 236 -9.45 15.32 14.21
C ARG A 236 -8.23 14.57 14.77
N PHE A 237 -7.02 14.87 14.27
CA PHE A 237 -5.79 14.26 14.78
C PHE A 237 -5.59 14.55 16.28
N ARG A 238 -5.76 15.80 16.69
CA ARG A 238 -5.70 16.19 18.12
C ARG A 238 -6.77 15.47 18.94
N GLU A 239 -8.01 15.43 18.45
CA GLU A 239 -9.09 14.73 19.14
C GLU A 239 -8.79 13.24 19.36
N ILE A 240 -8.25 12.55 18.35
CA ILE A 240 -7.80 11.16 18.48
C ILE A 240 -6.69 11.06 19.53
N ALA A 241 -5.67 11.90 19.41
CA ALA A 241 -4.52 11.89 20.30
C ALA A 241 -4.90 12.13 21.78
N ASP A 242 -5.69 13.17 22.06
CA ASP A 242 -6.16 13.50 23.39
C ASP A 242 -6.93 12.33 24.03
N ASN A 243 -7.80 11.67 23.25
CA ASN A 243 -8.54 10.51 23.71
C ASN A 243 -7.62 9.31 24.01
N LEU A 244 -6.63 9.04 23.18
CA LEU A 244 -5.68 7.93 23.38
C LEU A 244 -4.77 8.19 24.59
N ILE A 245 -4.27 9.44 24.76
CA ILE A 245 -3.45 9.83 25.90
C ILE A 245 -4.25 9.74 27.19
N LYS A 246 -5.46 10.29 27.23
CA LYS A 246 -6.36 10.20 28.39
C LYS A 246 -6.61 8.76 28.83
N ARG A 247 -6.66 7.82 27.89
CA ARG A 247 -6.87 6.37 28.15
C ARG A 247 -5.56 5.64 28.41
N LYS A 248 -4.43 6.31 28.46
CA LYS A 248 -3.08 5.74 28.67
C LYS A 248 -2.72 4.67 27.63
N ILE A 249 -3.23 4.81 26.42
CA ILE A 249 -2.94 3.88 25.32
C ILE A 249 -1.46 3.89 24.92
N PRO A 250 -0.76 5.06 24.86
CA PRO A 250 0.68 5.12 24.55
C PRO A 250 1.59 4.34 25.50
N GLU A 251 1.11 4.05 26.72
CA GLU A 251 1.84 3.20 27.69
C GLU A 251 1.79 1.72 27.30
N LYS A 252 0.83 1.30 26.49
CA LYS A 252 0.56 -0.10 26.12
C LYS A 252 1.12 -0.48 24.75
N VAL A 253 1.07 0.43 23.78
CA VAL A 253 1.43 0.19 22.39
C VAL A 253 2.20 1.36 21.80
N SER A 254 3.00 1.07 20.76
CA SER A 254 3.61 2.10 19.92
C SER A 254 2.83 2.22 18.62
N PHE A 255 2.93 3.39 17.97
CA PHE A 255 2.29 3.64 16.67
C PHE A 255 3.32 3.83 15.56
N THR A 256 2.89 3.54 14.33
CA THR A 256 3.59 3.91 13.09
C THR A 256 2.59 4.44 12.08
N GLY A 257 3.05 5.24 11.11
CA GLY A 257 2.20 5.78 10.05
C GLY A 257 2.98 6.69 9.12
N PHE A 258 2.36 7.05 7.99
CA PHE A 258 2.96 7.95 7.02
C PHE A 258 2.47 9.39 7.21
N CYS A 259 3.42 10.33 7.15
CA CYS A 259 3.18 11.76 7.20
C CYS A 259 3.56 12.43 5.88
N ARG A 260 3.29 13.72 5.76
CA ARG A 260 3.77 14.56 4.67
C ARG A 260 4.42 15.81 5.26
N SER A 261 5.67 16.10 4.90
CA SER A 261 6.49 17.10 5.58
C SER A 261 5.95 18.53 5.52
N ASN A 262 5.32 18.94 4.39
CA ASN A 262 4.80 20.31 4.24
C ASN A 262 3.65 20.65 5.21
N ILE A 263 2.92 19.66 5.72
CA ILE A 263 1.82 19.88 6.65
C ILE A 263 2.20 19.67 8.12
N MET A 264 3.38 19.14 8.40
CA MET A 264 3.83 18.87 9.76
C MET A 264 4.28 20.15 10.46
N GLN A 265 3.77 20.41 11.66
CA GLN A 265 4.17 21.50 12.54
C GLN A 265 4.82 20.94 13.81
N GLU A 266 5.43 21.82 14.62
CA GLU A 266 6.11 21.41 15.85
C GLU A 266 5.16 20.72 16.84
N GLU A 267 3.93 21.22 16.96
CA GLU A 267 2.90 20.63 17.81
C GLU A 267 2.53 19.21 17.40
N ASP A 268 2.52 18.93 16.08
CA ASP A 268 2.25 17.58 15.58
C ASP A 268 3.37 16.61 15.98
N ILE A 269 4.62 17.06 15.91
CA ILE A 269 5.79 16.24 16.29
C ILE A 269 5.75 15.92 17.79
N LYS A 270 5.43 16.91 18.64
CA LYS A 270 5.24 16.69 20.09
C LYS A 270 4.14 15.66 20.34
N LEU A 271 3.01 15.84 19.68
CA LEU A 271 1.85 14.95 19.85
C LEU A 271 2.15 13.52 19.37
N LEU A 272 2.89 13.35 18.27
CA LEU A 272 3.37 12.03 17.84
C LEU A 272 4.29 11.38 18.87
N LYS A 273 5.17 12.16 19.51
CA LYS A 273 6.02 11.65 20.60
C LYS A 273 5.18 11.22 21.80
N ASP A 274 4.21 12.04 22.23
CA ASP A 274 3.30 11.73 23.34
C ASP A 274 2.43 10.48 23.05
N LEU A 275 2.09 10.23 21.79
CA LEU A 275 1.42 9.04 21.32
C LEU A 275 2.33 7.81 21.22
N ASN A 276 3.59 7.89 21.59
CA ASN A 276 4.57 6.81 21.45
C ASN A 276 4.77 6.35 20.00
N PHE A 277 4.75 7.31 19.02
CA PHE A 277 5.14 6.98 17.66
C PHE A 277 6.61 6.60 17.62
N ARG A 278 6.92 5.50 16.95
CA ARG A 278 8.29 5.00 16.84
C ARG A 278 9.18 5.91 16.04
N TYR A 279 8.60 6.56 15.01
CA TYR A 279 9.28 7.46 14.11
C TYR A 279 8.29 8.32 13.34
N VAL A 280 8.75 9.46 12.87
CA VAL A 280 8.07 10.25 11.84
C VAL A 280 8.59 9.77 10.48
N ARG A 281 7.69 9.29 9.61
CA ARG A 281 8.05 8.79 8.28
C ARG A 281 7.32 9.55 7.20
N PHE A 282 8.06 10.01 6.18
CA PHE A 282 7.48 10.68 5.02
C PHE A 282 8.21 10.30 3.73
N GLY A 283 7.50 10.44 2.60
CA GLY A 283 8.12 10.34 1.29
C GLY A 283 8.96 11.59 1.02
N ALA A 284 10.27 11.49 1.12
CA ALA A 284 11.20 12.56 0.74
C ALA A 284 11.37 12.61 -0.79
N GLU A 285 11.35 11.48 -1.43
CA GLU A 285 11.50 11.16 -2.85
C GLU A 285 12.85 11.60 -3.42
N SER A 286 13.25 12.89 -3.28
CA SER A 286 14.50 13.45 -3.78
C SER A 286 15.03 14.55 -2.85
N GLY A 287 16.33 14.82 -2.91
CA GLY A 287 16.96 16.00 -2.33
C GLY A 287 17.07 17.19 -3.29
N SER A 288 16.59 17.03 -4.53
CA SER A 288 16.53 18.08 -5.54
C SER A 288 15.20 18.82 -5.47
N GLU A 289 15.24 20.16 -5.40
CA GLU A 289 14.04 21.01 -5.42
C GLU A 289 13.26 20.85 -6.73
N ILE A 290 13.97 20.70 -7.86
CA ILE A 290 13.37 20.50 -9.18
C ILE A 290 12.59 19.19 -9.21
N MET A 291 13.19 18.11 -8.74
CA MET A 291 12.55 16.80 -8.72
C MET A 291 11.37 16.74 -7.74
N ILE A 292 11.46 17.38 -6.57
CA ILE A 292 10.35 17.44 -5.63
C ILE A 292 9.14 18.15 -6.22
N LYS A 293 9.34 19.29 -6.87
CA LYS A 293 8.26 20.03 -7.55
C LYS A 293 7.64 19.20 -8.68
N ARG A 294 8.46 18.55 -9.47
CA ARG A 294 7.99 17.67 -10.55
C ARG A 294 7.17 16.49 -10.03
N LEU A 295 7.58 15.88 -8.92
CA LEU A 295 6.94 14.69 -8.37
C LEU A 295 5.71 15.01 -7.51
N LYS A 296 5.74 16.10 -6.75
CA LYS A 296 4.75 16.39 -5.69
C LYS A 296 4.05 17.74 -5.84
N GLY A 297 4.39 18.53 -6.87
CA GLY A 297 3.87 19.87 -7.11
C GLY A 297 4.49 20.94 -6.18
N ASP A 298 4.05 22.19 -6.34
CA ASP A 298 4.64 23.37 -5.70
C ASP A 298 4.30 23.51 -4.21
N SER A 299 3.42 22.66 -3.68
CA SER A 299 2.98 22.72 -2.27
C SER A 299 4.00 22.19 -1.26
N ILE A 300 5.14 21.68 -1.72
CA ILE A 300 6.18 21.06 -0.88
C ILE A 300 7.57 21.41 -1.40
N SER A 301 8.54 21.52 -0.50
CA SER A 301 9.92 21.89 -0.78
C SER A 301 10.92 21.09 0.05
N ILE A 302 12.19 21.15 -0.32
CA ILE A 302 13.29 20.58 0.48
C ILE A 302 13.39 21.28 1.86
N THR A 303 13.01 22.54 1.94
CA THR A 303 12.95 23.27 3.23
C THR A 303 11.92 22.65 4.16
N ASP A 304 10.79 22.16 3.66
CA ASP A 304 9.81 21.44 4.49
C ASP A 304 10.39 20.12 5.05
N HIS A 305 11.14 19.38 4.23
CA HIS A 305 11.83 18.18 4.69
C HIS A 305 12.84 18.51 5.79
N GLN A 306 13.68 19.53 5.57
CA GLN A 306 14.68 19.95 6.54
C GLN A 306 14.04 20.39 7.85
N ARG A 307 12.98 21.19 7.79
CA ARG A 307 12.23 21.65 8.98
C ARG A 307 11.72 20.47 9.80
N VAL A 308 11.12 19.45 9.17
CA VAL A 308 10.62 18.27 9.89
C VAL A 308 11.76 17.48 10.51
N ILE A 309 12.89 17.31 9.82
CA ILE A 309 14.08 16.62 10.36
C ILE A 309 14.59 17.34 11.60
N ASP A 310 14.73 18.66 11.53
CA ASP A 310 15.23 19.47 12.65
C ASP A 310 14.28 19.46 13.85
N LEU A 311 12.96 19.50 13.60
CA LEU A 311 11.94 19.32 14.64
C LEU A 311 11.99 17.93 15.28
N CYS A 312 12.15 16.89 14.48
CA CYS A 312 12.28 15.52 14.99
C CYS A 312 13.52 15.37 15.87
N GLN A 313 14.65 16.00 15.48
CA GLN A 313 15.87 16.03 16.29
C GLN A 313 15.65 16.79 17.60
N LYS A 314 15.02 17.98 17.53
CA LYS A 314 14.71 18.80 18.71
C LYS A 314 13.87 18.05 19.74
N HIS A 315 12.91 17.25 19.28
CA HIS A 315 11.99 16.49 20.15
C HIS A 315 12.42 15.04 20.37
N GLU A 316 13.62 14.64 19.93
CA GLU A 316 14.16 13.29 20.12
C GLU A 316 13.22 12.17 19.63
N ILE A 317 12.59 12.35 18.48
CA ILE A 317 11.84 11.34 17.77
C ILE A 317 12.59 10.95 16.50
N GLU A 318 12.65 9.65 16.19
CA GLU A 318 13.35 9.19 15.00
C GLU A 318 12.65 9.69 13.72
N CYS A 319 13.43 10.08 12.71
CA CYS A 319 12.93 10.59 11.44
C CYS A 319 13.39 9.70 10.26
N LEU A 320 12.45 9.26 9.44
CA LEU A 320 12.72 8.40 8.29
C LEU A 320 12.16 9.00 7.01
N GLY A 321 12.91 8.89 5.90
CA GLY A 321 12.44 9.25 4.57
C GLY A 321 12.60 8.14 3.56
N SER A 322 11.66 8.08 2.63
CA SER A 322 11.76 7.22 1.46
C SER A 322 12.24 8.03 0.27
N PHE A 323 13.10 7.44 -0.55
CA PHE A 323 13.69 8.06 -1.74
C PHE A 323 13.40 7.22 -2.97
N MET A 324 13.23 7.91 -4.10
CA MET A 324 12.99 7.30 -5.41
C MET A 324 13.97 7.87 -6.42
N PHE A 325 14.62 7.01 -7.18
CA PHE A 325 15.65 7.36 -8.15
C PHE A 325 15.32 6.80 -9.54
N GLY A 326 15.92 7.36 -10.58
CA GLY A 326 15.71 6.93 -11.95
C GLY A 326 14.41 7.45 -12.56
N VAL A 327 13.86 8.51 -12.01
CA VAL A 327 12.69 9.21 -12.56
C VAL A 327 13.08 9.80 -13.93
N PRO A 328 12.27 9.63 -14.99
CA PRO A 328 12.56 10.23 -16.28
C PRO A 328 12.84 11.74 -16.18
N GLY A 329 13.99 12.17 -16.67
CA GLY A 329 14.45 13.56 -16.59
C GLY A 329 15.17 13.95 -15.29
N GLU A 330 15.44 13.00 -14.38
CA GLU A 330 16.37 13.19 -13.27
C GLU A 330 17.80 13.27 -13.80
N THR A 331 18.54 14.33 -13.46
CA THR A 331 19.92 14.54 -13.89
C THR A 331 20.92 14.06 -12.86
N ILE A 332 22.21 14.04 -13.20
CA ILE A 332 23.29 13.75 -12.25
C ILE A 332 23.30 14.80 -11.13
N GLU A 333 23.06 16.04 -11.44
CA GLU A 333 22.97 17.15 -10.48
C GLU A 333 21.83 16.93 -9.47
N ASP A 334 20.69 16.38 -9.91
CA ASP A 334 19.58 16.03 -9.02
C ASP A 334 19.95 14.88 -8.06
N ILE A 335 20.65 13.86 -8.57
CA ILE A 335 21.14 12.75 -7.75
C ILE A 335 22.18 13.26 -6.73
N GLU A 336 23.13 14.10 -7.15
CA GLU A 336 24.13 14.70 -6.25
C GLU A 336 23.47 15.63 -5.22
N ALA A 337 22.42 16.39 -5.59
CA ALA A 337 21.64 17.17 -4.62
C ALA A 337 21.01 16.28 -3.56
N THR A 338 20.51 15.09 -3.95
CA THR A 338 19.96 14.10 -3.00
C THR A 338 21.06 13.54 -2.09
N ILE A 339 22.22 13.25 -2.62
CA ILE A 339 23.39 12.80 -1.82
C ILE A 339 23.82 13.90 -0.83
N ALA A 340 23.88 15.14 -1.29
CA ALA A 340 24.23 16.30 -0.43
C ALA A 340 23.20 16.50 0.71
N PHE A 341 21.90 16.35 0.39
CA PHE A 341 20.83 16.38 1.41
C PHE A 341 21.01 15.26 2.45
N LEU A 342 21.28 14.04 2.03
CA LEU A 342 21.53 12.90 2.93
C LEU A 342 22.77 13.11 3.79
N ARG A 343 23.88 13.64 3.23
CA ARG A 343 25.11 13.94 3.97
C ARG A 343 24.89 15.02 5.04
N ARG A 344 24.19 16.10 4.70
CA ARG A 344 23.85 17.18 5.64
C ARG A 344 23.02 16.69 6.83
N ASN A 345 22.19 15.67 6.60
CA ASN A 345 21.30 15.11 7.61
C ASN A 345 21.80 13.78 8.21
N LYS A 346 23.07 13.42 7.99
CA LYS A 346 23.66 12.19 8.53
C LYS A 346 23.59 12.15 10.05
N GLY A 347 23.01 11.08 10.59
CA GLY A 347 22.79 10.92 12.05
C GLY A 347 21.48 11.50 12.59
N LYS A 348 20.83 12.41 11.85
CA LYS A 348 19.53 13.00 12.21
C LYS A 348 18.35 12.35 11.48
N PHE A 349 18.64 11.75 10.32
CA PHE A 349 17.63 11.24 9.39
C PHE A 349 18.09 9.90 8.81
N LYS A 350 17.17 8.96 8.69
CA LYS A 350 17.44 7.62 8.17
C LYS A 350 16.70 7.38 6.87
N ILE A 351 17.28 6.58 6.00
CA ILE A 351 16.59 6.08 4.81
C ILE A 351 15.64 4.97 5.26
N GLY A 352 14.34 5.22 5.14
CA GLY A 352 13.26 4.29 5.46
C GLY A 352 12.76 3.49 4.26
N GLY A 353 13.17 3.88 3.05
CA GLY A 353 12.89 3.20 1.79
C GLY A 353 13.79 3.75 0.68
N PHE A 354 14.20 2.87 -0.24
CA PHE A 354 15.11 3.20 -1.33
C PHE A 354 14.64 2.52 -2.61
N TYR A 355 14.04 3.29 -3.49
CA TYR A 355 13.24 2.75 -4.58
C TYR A 355 13.74 3.19 -5.95
N LEU A 356 13.70 2.25 -6.91
CA LEU A 356 13.76 2.56 -8.34
C LEU A 356 12.40 3.07 -8.79
N PHE A 357 12.38 4.17 -9.55
CA PHE A 357 11.16 4.62 -10.21
C PHE A 357 10.65 3.54 -11.18
N ASN A 358 9.39 3.23 -11.06
CA ASN A 358 8.67 2.41 -12.02
C ASN A 358 7.33 3.09 -12.35
N PRO A 359 6.96 3.19 -13.62
CA PRO A 359 5.69 3.78 -14.01
C PRO A 359 4.54 2.89 -13.57
N MET A 360 3.67 3.41 -12.70
CA MET A 360 2.48 2.70 -12.24
C MET A 360 1.27 3.11 -13.06
N PRO A 361 0.46 2.15 -13.54
CA PRO A 361 -0.76 2.45 -14.27
C PRO A 361 -1.68 3.43 -13.53
N GLY A 362 -2.33 4.32 -14.29
CA GLY A 362 -3.27 5.29 -13.75
C GLY A 362 -2.64 6.53 -13.11
N THR A 363 -1.30 6.63 -13.07
CA THR A 363 -0.58 7.83 -12.62
C THR A 363 -0.40 8.82 -13.76
N GLU A 364 -0.19 10.11 -13.42
CA GLU A 364 0.07 11.16 -14.41
C GLU A 364 1.33 10.85 -15.21
N ILE A 365 2.40 10.42 -14.54
CA ILE A 365 3.67 10.09 -15.21
C ILE A 365 3.55 8.84 -16.10
N TRP A 366 2.69 7.87 -15.78
CA TRP A 366 2.37 6.73 -16.64
C TRP A 366 1.75 7.20 -17.95
N ASN A 367 0.74 8.08 -17.89
CA ASN A 367 0.07 8.62 -19.07
C ASN A 367 1.03 9.44 -19.92
N TRP A 368 1.84 10.31 -19.29
CA TRP A 368 2.88 11.08 -19.97
C TRP A 368 3.89 10.18 -20.69
N MET A 369 4.32 9.07 -20.07
CA MET A 369 5.25 8.12 -20.70
C MET A 369 4.63 7.38 -21.89
N LYS A 370 3.33 7.05 -21.81
CA LYS A 370 2.58 6.49 -22.95
C LYS A 370 2.48 7.49 -24.11
N ASP A 371 2.10 8.72 -23.82
CA ASP A 371 1.98 9.78 -24.84
C ASP A 371 3.33 10.05 -25.54
N LYS A 372 4.43 9.95 -24.80
CA LYS A 372 5.80 10.06 -25.34
C LYS A 372 6.33 8.78 -25.97
N LYS A 373 5.54 7.69 -25.98
CA LYS A 373 5.94 6.36 -26.47
C LYS A 373 7.20 5.79 -25.77
N ILE A 374 7.46 6.19 -24.55
CA ILE A 374 8.53 5.63 -23.71
C ILE A 374 8.16 4.23 -23.22
N ILE A 375 6.87 4.01 -22.96
CA ILE A 375 6.30 2.71 -22.66
C ILE A 375 5.20 2.34 -23.66
N SER A 376 5.06 1.04 -23.93
CA SER A 376 4.04 0.49 -24.83
C SER A 376 2.82 0.00 -24.07
N ASP A 377 1.78 -0.38 -24.81
CA ASP A 377 0.61 -1.04 -24.24
C ASP A 377 0.93 -2.45 -23.73
N GLU A 378 1.94 -3.11 -24.29
CA GLU A 378 2.48 -4.38 -23.82
C GLU A 378 3.58 -4.13 -22.77
N PHE A 379 3.15 -3.73 -21.58
CA PHE A 379 4.08 -3.40 -20.49
C PHE A 379 4.41 -4.65 -19.67
N PRO A 380 5.71 -4.95 -19.44
CA PRO A 380 6.14 -6.16 -18.76
C PRO A 380 6.06 -6.01 -17.23
N PHE A 381 4.87 -6.09 -16.66
CA PHE A 381 4.62 -5.91 -15.22
C PHE A 381 5.42 -6.88 -14.34
N GLU A 382 5.74 -8.08 -14.84
CA GLU A 382 6.55 -9.09 -14.15
C GLU A 382 8.00 -8.63 -13.90
N ARG A 383 8.47 -7.63 -14.64
CA ARG A 383 9.82 -7.05 -14.48
C ARG A 383 9.87 -5.86 -13.54
N LEU A 384 8.75 -5.48 -12.93
CA LEU A 384 8.70 -4.36 -11.99
C LEU A 384 9.45 -4.70 -10.70
N GLN A 385 10.66 -4.18 -10.53
CA GLN A 385 11.47 -4.28 -9.33
C GLN A 385 11.70 -2.87 -8.79
N ILE A 386 11.03 -2.54 -7.70
CA ILE A 386 11.02 -1.18 -7.17
C ILE A 386 11.94 -0.96 -5.97
N ASP A 387 12.30 -1.99 -5.24
CA ASP A 387 13.03 -1.85 -3.98
C ASP A 387 14.48 -2.33 -4.12
N PHE A 388 15.42 -1.40 -4.11
CA PHE A 388 16.85 -1.67 -4.19
C PHE A 388 17.41 -2.50 -3.01
N LEU A 389 16.65 -2.59 -1.91
CA LEU A 389 17.08 -3.28 -0.70
C LEU A 389 16.63 -4.74 -0.65
N LYS A 390 15.72 -5.14 -1.53
CA LYS A 390 15.27 -6.52 -1.59
C LYS A 390 16.36 -7.44 -2.10
N LYS A 391 16.46 -8.63 -1.50
CA LYS A 391 17.41 -9.67 -1.95
C LYS A 391 17.14 -10.16 -3.37
N SER A 392 15.89 -10.06 -3.83
CA SER A 392 15.46 -10.41 -5.19
C SER A 392 15.81 -9.34 -6.22
N PHE A 393 16.31 -8.16 -5.81
CA PHE A 393 16.68 -7.10 -6.74
C PHE A 393 17.86 -7.54 -7.61
N SER A 394 17.70 -7.42 -8.93
CA SER A 394 18.71 -7.73 -9.93
C SER A 394 18.83 -6.60 -10.95
N TRP A 395 20.06 -6.11 -11.17
CA TRP A 395 20.33 -5.10 -12.19
C TRP A 395 20.04 -5.57 -13.62
N GLU A 396 20.05 -6.87 -13.87
CA GLU A 396 19.81 -7.44 -15.20
C GLU A 396 18.35 -7.36 -15.63
N ASN A 397 17.44 -7.33 -14.66
CA ASN A 397 16.00 -7.40 -14.90
C ASN A 397 15.24 -6.11 -14.63
N ILE A 398 15.96 -5.00 -14.36
CA ILE A 398 15.30 -3.72 -14.09
C ILE A 398 14.70 -3.09 -15.34
N LEU A 399 13.63 -2.34 -15.14
CA LEU A 399 13.10 -1.39 -16.11
C LEU A 399 13.64 0.00 -15.75
N TYR A 400 14.52 0.52 -16.57
CA TYR A 400 15.13 1.84 -16.36
C TYR A 400 14.77 2.79 -17.50
N TYR A 401 14.12 3.88 -17.18
CA TYR A 401 13.51 4.80 -18.16
C TYR A 401 14.16 6.18 -18.23
N ASN A 402 15.28 6.39 -17.55
CA ASN A 402 15.99 7.68 -17.51
C ASN A 402 17.33 7.65 -18.25
N GLN A 403 17.52 6.72 -19.20
CA GLN A 403 18.80 6.51 -19.90
C GLN A 403 19.23 7.71 -20.76
N ASP A 404 18.30 8.57 -21.16
CA ASP A 404 18.60 9.77 -21.96
C ASP A 404 19.30 10.88 -21.12
N CYS A 405 19.09 10.88 -19.80
CA CYS A 405 19.70 11.85 -18.89
C CYS A 405 20.89 11.25 -18.13
N VAL A 406 20.77 9.99 -17.69
CA VAL A 406 21.82 9.29 -16.95
C VAL A 406 21.93 7.88 -17.51
N SER A 407 23.11 7.48 -18.01
CA SER A 407 23.29 6.12 -18.53
C SER A 407 23.11 5.05 -17.43
N PRO A 408 22.66 3.84 -17.78
CA PRO A 408 22.44 2.77 -16.79
C PRO A 408 23.69 2.43 -15.96
N GLY A 409 24.89 2.50 -16.56
CA GLY A 409 26.16 2.26 -15.86
C GLY A 409 26.43 3.30 -14.78
N VAL A 410 26.34 4.58 -15.15
CA VAL A 410 26.51 5.71 -14.22
C VAL A 410 25.44 5.69 -13.13
N PHE A 411 24.19 5.43 -13.49
CA PHE A 411 23.10 5.30 -12.52
C PHE A 411 23.39 4.20 -11.48
N ARG A 412 23.84 3.03 -11.93
CA ARG A 412 24.24 1.93 -11.04
C ARG A 412 25.33 2.33 -10.07
N GLU A 413 26.37 3.03 -10.53
CA GLU A 413 27.45 3.53 -9.68
C GLU A 413 26.93 4.45 -8.57
N TYR A 414 26.00 5.37 -8.91
CA TYR A 414 25.38 6.26 -7.91
C TYR A 414 24.53 5.49 -6.89
N VAL A 415 23.74 4.52 -7.33
CA VAL A 415 22.93 3.70 -6.41
C VAL A 415 23.83 2.91 -5.45
N GLU A 416 24.90 2.28 -5.94
CA GLU A 416 25.83 1.54 -5.07
C GLU A 416 26.62 2.47 -4.13
N LYS A 417 26.99 3.68 -4.58
CA LYS A 417 27.56 4.72 -3.73
C LYS A 417 26.64 5.10 -2.56
N ILE A 418 25.35 5.32 -2.86
CA ILE A 418 24.35 5.65 -1.83
C ILE A 418 24.16 4.48 -0.85
N LYS A 419 24.04 3.25 -1.36
CA LYS A 419 23.95 2.06 -0.50
C LYS A 419 25.13 1.99 0.45
N THR A 420 26.35 2.06 -0.06
CA THR A 420 27.58 1.97 0.73
C THR A 420 27.71 3.08 1.76
N GLU A 421 27.40 4.33 1.36
CA GLU A 421 27.59 5.49 2.25
C GLU A 421 26.54 5.60 3.36
N PHE A 422 25.29 5.19 3.08
CA PHE A 422 24.17 5.46 3.98
C PHE A 422 23.47 4.21 4.54
N MET A 423 23.64 3.03 3.94
CA MET A 423 22.88 1.83 4.27
C MET A 423 23.73 0.64 4.74
N ASP A 424 24.99 0.53 4.35
CA ASP A 424 25.89 -0.60 4.69
C ASP A 424 26.40 -0.62 6.13
N ARG A 425 25.79 0.14 7.01
CA ARG A 425 26.01 -0.11 8.44
C ARG A 425 25.21 -1.35 8.83
N ARG A 426 25.93 -2.45 9.10
CA ARG A 426 25.35 -3.58 9.87
C ARG A 426 24.54 -2.95 11.02
N PRO A 427 23.27 -3.32 11.18
CA PRO A 427 22.45 -2.72 12.24
C PRO A 427 23.23 -2.84 13.55
N ASP A 428 23.52 -1.70 14.17
CA ASP A 428 24.13 -1.68 15.49
C ASP A 428 23.31 -2.61 16.38
N LYS A 429 23.92 -3.65 16.95
CA LYS A 429 23.24 -4.66 17.78
C LYS A 429 22.47 -4.01 18.95
N LYS A 430 22.75 -2.74 19.24
CA LYS A 430 22.09 -1.93 20.25
C LYS A 430 20.88 -1.15 19.74
N SER A 431 20.70 -0.98 18.42
CA SER A 431 19.51 -0.33 17.85
C SER A 431 18.28 -1.24 17.99
N LEU A 432 17.12 -0.66 18.19
CA LEU A 432 15.83 -1.40 18.27
C LEU A 432 15.57 -2.25 17.00
N LEU A 433 15.98 -1.76 15.83
CA LEU A 433 15.95 -2.51 14.57
C LEU A 433 16.96 -3.68 14.57
N GLY A 434 18.16 -3.47 15.10
CA GLY A 434 19.18 -4.52 15.22
C GLY A 434 18.76 -5.63 16.17
N LYS A 435 18.04 -5.30 17.23
CA LYS A 435 17.42 -6.28 18.15
C LYS A 435 16.26 -7.05 17.49
N PHE A 436 15.51 -6.38 16.64
CA PHE A 436 14.39 -6.97 15.90
C PHE A 436 14.87 -7.96 14.83
N VAL A 437 15.81 -7.56 13.98
CA VAL A 437 16.43 -8.44 12.95
C VAL A 437 17.18 -9.61 13.59
N SER A 438 17.86 -9.39 14.72
CA SER A 438 18.56 -10.48 15.42
C SER A 438 17.62 -11.48 16.12
N ARG A 439 16.43 -11.05 16.55
CA ARG A 439 15.39 -11.93 17.10
C ARG A 439 14.70 -12.79 16.05
N ILE A 440 14.39 -12.20 14.86
CA ILE A 440 13.83 -12.95 13.72
C ILE A 440 14.82 -14.06 13.28
N LYS A 441 16.13 -13.75 13.24
CA LYS A 441 17.16 -14.75 12.91
C LYS A 441 17.33 -15.85 13.97
N ARG A 442 16.97 -15.61 15.22
CA ARG A 442 16.99 -16.64 16.30
C ARG A 442 15.72 -17.50 16.30
N ALA A 443 14.57 -16.95 15.99
CA ALA A 443 13.32 -17.71 15.89
C ALA A 443 13.30 -18.69 14.70
N GLY A 444 13.98 -18.36 13.60
CA GLY A 444 14.11 -19.23 12.42
C GLY A 444 15.21 -20.30 12.49
N LYS A 445 15.93 -20.45 13.62
CA LYS A 445 16.94 -21.51 13.81
C LYS A 445 16.53 -22.61 14.80
N ASN A 446 15.37 -22.48 15.44
CA ASN A 446 14.83 -23.43 16.41
C ASN A 446 13.46 -23.99 16.00
N GLY A 447 13.17 -24.06 14.72
CA GLY A 447 12.01 -24.73 14.12
C GLY A 447 12.46 -25.67 13.02
#